data_a6d76d4d7f7b1f161836d89479cfe5f2
#
_entry.id   a6d76d4d7f7b1f161836d89479cfe5f2
#
_cell.length_a   1.000
_cell.length_b   1.000
_cell.length_c   1.000
_cell.angle_alpha   90.00
_cell.angle_beta   90.00
_cell.angle_gamma   90.00
#
_symmetry.space_group_name_H-M   'P 1'
#
loop_
_entity.id
_entity.type
_entity.pdbx_description
1 polymer ?
#
loop_
_entity_poly.entity_id
_entity_poly.type
_entity_poly.pdbx_seq_one_letter_code
_entity_poly.pdbx_strand_id
1 'polypeptide(L)'
;MEFNQFKEKAFEIALAQGCDAAELYYVEGDSFTAMVLEQELDSYSVSRGRGLNLRVQLAGKNGYAYTETLDAPEALVQRAMDNARAIENDDDHPMQGKCEYRALPKRECRIDAASEREKIELAMALERAVKVQDTRVNRVMRCGVGSDSALVRICNTLGLDAEGEERAAYSYAMPIASAEGQVKDGFAFRVDDGVFDVEGCAKEAVSRAVAQLGGAPVPAGKYHILFENQAMADLLSAFSPMFSADAAQKGLSLLAGKEGETVAAPVVTILDDPFDAVNPRAFDAEGVPCATKAVVEEGVLKTLLHNLKTAKKAGVPSTGNGGRAGAAAPVGVMPTNFFLKPGTDSYETLVEKLGSGLIITDVSGLHAGLNTVSGEFSLLASGRLVENGKTVRAVEQITVSGSFLSLMRGVEAVGSDLRFGMPGASCFGSPSVLVGELSVSGK
;
A
#
# COMPACT_ATOMS: atom_id res chain seq x y z
N MET A 1 6.22 31.31 11.95
CA MET A 1 4.85 31.87 11.97
C MET A 1 3.83 30.75 11.88
N GLU A 2 2.55 31.04 12.08
CA GLU A 2 1.48 30.06 11.88
C GLU A 2 1.26 29.77 10.39
N PHE A 3 0.75 28.57 10.06
CA PHE A 3 0.55 28.13 8.66
C PHE A 3 -0.25 29.13 7.82
N ASN A 4 -1.37 29.65 8.33
CA ASN A 4 -2.21 30.59 7.57
C ASN A 4 -1.49 31.90 7.25
N GLN A 5 -0.70 32.42 8.18
CA GLN A 5 0.11 33.62 7.94
C GLN A 5 1.19 33.37 6.89
N PHE A 6 1.81 32.18 6.93
CA PHE A 6 2.80 31.77 5.93
C PHE A 6 2.16 31.63 4.55
N LYS A 7 1.01 30.96 4.47
CA LYS A 7 0.22 30.78 3.25
C LYS A 7 -0.10 32.11 2.57
N GLU A 8 -0.70 33.03 3.31
CA GLU A 8 -1.09 34.36 2.80
C GLU A 8 0.12 35.12 2.24
N LYS A 9 1.22 35.17 2.99
CA LYS A 9 2.45 35.85 2.53
C LYS A 9 3.06 35.16 1.31
N ALA A 10 3.18 33.84 1.30
CA ALA A 10 3.75 33.11 0.18
C ALA A 10 2.96 33.34 -1.11
N PHE A 11 1.63 33.32 -1.03
CA PHE A 11 0.75 33.56 -2.17
C PHE A 11 0.81 35.01 -2.66
N GLU A 12 0.79 35.98 -1.75
CA GLU A 12 0.96 37.39 -2.08
C GLU A 12 2.28 37.65 -2.82
N ILE A 13 3.39 37.12 -2.29
CA ILE A 13 4.71 37.27 -2.90
C ILE A 13 4.77 36.59 -4.28
N ALA A 14 4.27 35.38 -4.41
CA ALA A 14 4.29 34.64 -5.68
C ALA A 14 3.53 35.40 -6.77
N LEU A 15 2.32 35.86 -6.48
CA LEU A 15 1.50 36.65 -7.43
C LEU A 15 2.14 38.01 -7.74
N ALA A 16 2.66 38.73 -6.72
CA ALA A 16 3.34 40.01 -6.92
C ALA A 16 4.62 39.89 -7.79
N GLN A 17 5.29 38.74 -7.78
CA GLN A 17 6.45 38.43 -8.60
C GLN A 17 6.11 37.84 -10.00
N GLY A 18 4.81 37.79 -10.33
CA GLY A 18 4.32 37.40 -11.65
C GLY A 18 4.12 35.89 -11.84
N CYS A 19 3.98 35.11 -10.80
CA CYS A 19 3.52 33.74 -10.94
C CYS A 19 2.05 33.71 -11.37
N ASP A 20 1.69 32.80 -12.27
CA ASP A 20 0.32 32.59 -12.73
C ASP A 20 -0.56 31.96 -11.64
N ALA A 21 0.05 31.06 -10.84
CA ALA A 21 -0.58 30.41 -9.68
C ALA A 21 0.48 29.91 -8.68
N ALA A 22 0.06 29.69 -7.43
CA ALA A 22 0.87 29.08 -6.38
C ALA A 22 0.03 28.12 -5.55
N GLU A 23 0.64 27.00 -5.14
CA GLU A 23 0.03 25.93 -4.35
C GLU A 23 0.96 25.51 -3.22
N LEU A 24 0.40 25.29 -2.04
CA LEU A 24 1.07 24.73 -0.88
C LEU A 24 0.49 23.38 -0.55
N TYR A 25 1.37 22.38 -0.43
CA TYR A 25 1.10 21.09 0.17
C TYR A 25 1.85 21.01 1.51
N TYR A 26 1.11 20.89 2.58
CA TYR A 26 1.63 20.87 3.95
C TYR A 26 1.24 19.59 4.65
N VAL A 27 2.19 18.97 5.32
CA VAL A 27 1.98 17.80 6.19
C VAL A 27 2.63 18.11 7.54
N GLU A 28 1.90 17.88 8.61
CA GLU A 28 2.43 17.86 9.98
C GLU A 28 1.92 16.59 10.67
N GLY A 29 2.82 15.83 11.29
CA GLY A 29 2.44 14.56 11.89
C GLY A 29 3.34 14.11 13.02
N ASP A 30 2.81 13.18 13.77
CA ASP A 30 3.48 12.49 14.87
C ASP A 30 3.62 11.00 14.53
N SER A 31 4.76 10.42 14.85
CA SER A 31 5.02 8.99 14.72
C SER A 31 5.53 8.42 16.02
N PHE A 32 5.02 7.28 16.40
CA PHE A 32 5.45 6.50 17.55
C PHE A 32 5.77 5.08 17.12
N THR A 33 6.89 4.55 17.54
CA THR A 33 7.21 3.13 17.42
C THR A 33 7.85 2.62 18.71
N ALA A 34 7.46 1.41 19.13
CA ALA A 34 8.13 0.69 20.21
C ALA A 34 8.29 -0.77 19.79
N MET A 35 9.48 -1.30 19.97
CA MET A 35 9.79 -2.72 19.81
C MET A 35 10.22 -3.29 21.15
N VAL A 36 9.81 -4.50 21.41
CA VAL A 36 10.15 -5.25 22.64
C VAL A 36 10.86 -6.55 22.28
N LEU A 37 11.78 -6.95 23.13
CA LEU A 37 12.50 -8.20 23.05
C LEU A 37 12.72 -8.75 24.46
N GLU A 38 12.33 -10.00 24.70
CA GLU A 38 12.46 -10.69 25.99
C GLU A 38 11.82 -9.94 27.17
N GLN A 39 10.66 -9.31 26.92
CA GLN A 39 9.90 -8.49 27.86
C GLN A 39 10.63 -7.23 28.33
N GLU A 40 11.58 -6.77 27.56
CA GLU A 40 12.25 -5.50 27.75
C GLU A 40 12.05 -4.59 26.52
N LEU A 41 12.12 -3.29 26.72
CA LEU A 41 12.07 -2.32 25.62
C LEU A 41 13.38 -2.38 24.84
N ASP A 42 13.32 -2.87 23.60
CA ASP A 42 14.47 -2.97 22.70
C ASP A 42 14.73 -1.65 21.97
N SER A 43 13.69 -1.07 21.40
CA SER A 43 13.80 0.24 20.76
C SER A 43 12.51 1.05 20.92
N TYR A 44 12.70 2.36 20.92
CA TYR A 44 11.63 3.32 21.10
C TYR A 44 11.93 4.59 20.29
N SER A 45 10.94 5.06 19.55
CA SER A 45 11.06 6.31 18.81
C SER A 45 9.76 7.10 18.88
N VAL A 46 9.90 8.38 19.17
CA VAL A 46 8.85 9.38 19.00
C VAL A 46 9.39 10.45 18.10
N SER A 47 8.69 10.74 17.02
CA SER A 47 9.06 11.85 16.15
C SER A 47 7.86 12.72 15.86
N ARG A 48 8.10 14.00 15.79
CA ARG A 48 7.17 14.98 15.27
C ARG A 48 7.84 15.68 14.12
N GLY A 49 7.19 15.68 12.98
CA GLY A 49 7.72 16.26 11.77
C GLY A 49 6.69 17.12 11.05
N ARG A 50 7.19 18.02 10.23
CA ARG A 50 6.38 18.75 9.27
C ARG A 50 7.16 18.96 7.99
N GLY A 51 6.42 19.10 6.89
CA GLY A 51 7.00 19.40 5.60
C GLY A 51 6.04 20.26 4.80
N LEU A 52 6.58 21.23 4.08
CA LEU A 52 5.82 22.11 3.22
C LEU A 52 6.48 22.15 1.85
N ASN A 53 5.71 21.80 0.82
CA ASN A 53 6.11 21.92 -0.57
C ASN A 53 5.33 23.08 -1.18
N LEU A 54 6.06 24.07 -1.71
CA LEU A 54 5.49 25.13 -2.52
C LEU A 54 5.69 24.79 -3.99
N ARG A 55 4.62 24.84 -4.75
CA ARG A 55 4.63 24.81 -6.21
C ARG A 55 4.20 26.17 -6.74
N VAL A 56 4.96 26.71 -7.66
CA VAL A 56 4.56 27.91 -8.41
C VAL A 56 4.42 27.58 -9.90
N GLN A 57 3.47 28.22 -10.55
CA GLN A 57 3.34 28.18 -12.00
C GLN A 57 3.82 29.52 -12.55
N LEU A 58 4.80 29.51 -13.47
CA LEU A 58 5.41 30.68 -14.05
C LEU A 58 5.61 30.48 -15.56
N ALA A 59 4.89 31.24 -16.37
CA ALA A 59 4.94 31.15 -17.85
C ALA A 59 4.77 29.70 -18.36
N GLY A 60 3.77 28.97 -17.83
CA GLY A 60 3.46 27.58 -18.23
C GLY A 60 4.37 26.51 -17.61
N LYS A 61 5.34 26.88 -16.77
CA LYS A 61 6.29 25.96 -16.13
C LYS A 61 6.03 25.86 -14.64
N ASN A 62 6.21 24.67 -14.06
CA ASN A 62 6.03 24.45 -12.65
C ASN A 62 7.38 24.37 -11.93
N GLY A 63 7.56 25.17 -10.89
CA GLY A 63 8.73 25.10 -10.03
C GLY A 63 8.33 24.70 -8.62
N TYR A 64 9.16 23.91 -7.97
CA TYR A 64 8.91 23.35 -6.65
C TYR A 64 10.02 23.75 -5.68
N ALA A 65 9.65 24.04 -4.43
CA ALA A 65 10.59 24.23 -3.34
C ALA A 65 10.02 23.63 -2.05
N TYR A 66 10.89 23.02 -1.24
CA TYR A 66 10.55 22.37 0.01
C TYR A 66 11.17 23.06 1.21
N THR A 67 10.47 23.05 2.35
CA THR A 67 10.97 23.48 3.64
C THR A 67 10.28 22.71 4.78
N GLU A 68 10.96 22.64 5.93
CA GLU A 68 10.41 22.11 7.19
C GLU A 68 10.06 23.24 8.17
N THR A 69 10.35 24.49 7.80
CA THR A 69 10.12 25.65 8.67
C THR A 69 9.15 26.64 8.03
N LEU A 70 8.39 27.34 8.86
CA LEU A 70 7.41 28.35 8.45
C LEU A 70 7.93 29.76 8.81
N ASP A 71 9.13 30.13 8.38
CA ASP A 71 9.80 31.37 8.76
C ASP A 71 10.21 32.28 7.60
N ALA A 72 10.46 31.74 6.42
CA ALA A 72 11.03 32.46 5.26
C ALA A 72 10.23 32.22 3.96
N PRO A 73 8.97 32.73 3.85
CA PRO A 73 8.17 32.54 2.65
C PRO A 73 8.81 33.17 1.40
N GLU A 74 9.49 34.32 1.53
CA GLU A 74 10.18 35.01 0.44
C GLU A 74 11.26 34.11 -0.21
N ALA A 75 12.09 33.49 0.62
CA ALA A 75 13.15 32.61 0.14
C ALA A 75 12.59 31.33 -0.48
N LEU A 76 11.48 30.80 0.03
CA LEU A 76 10.84 29.63 -0.53
C LEU A 76 10.24 29.92 -1.90
N VAL A 77 9.53 31.03 -2.06
CA VAL A 77 8.95 31.46 -3.33
C VAL A 77 10.07 31.70 -4.35
N GLN A 78 11.14 32.40 -3.97
CA GLN A 78 12.26 32.66 -4.88
C GLN A 78 12.88 31.35 -5.40
N ARG A 79 13.13 30.38 -4.53
CA ARG A 79 13.66 29.06 -4.94
C ARG A 79 12.71 28.33 -5.88
N ALA A 80 11.40 28.35 -5.62
CA ALA A 80 10.42 27.72 -6.49
C ALA A 80 10.40 28.38 -7.87
N MET A 81 10.45 29.71 -7.95
CA MET A 81 10.51 30.46 -9.19
C MET A 81 11.79 30.20 -9.98
N ASP A 82 12.94 30.12 -9.31
CA ASP A 82 14.23 29.83 -9.95
C ASP A 82 14.22 28.42 -10.52
N ASN A 83 13.63 27.45 -9.82
CA ASN A 83 13.42 26.10 -10.32
C ASN A 83 12.47 26.07 -11.53
N ALA A 84 11.37 26.86 -11.54
CA ALA A 84 10.50 26.99 -12.70
C ALA A 84 11.23 27.53 -13.93
N ARG A 85 12.08 28.56 -13.73
CA ARG A 85 12.88 29.16 -14.81
C ARG A 85 13.94 28.21 -15.41
N ALA A 86 14.46 27.29 -14.58
CA ALA A 86 15.46 26.30 -14.98
C ALA A 86 14.89 25.15 -15.82
N ILE A 87 13.56 24.97 -15.85
CA ILE A 87 12.92 23.92 -16.67
C ILE A 87 12.94 24.35 -18.15
N GLU A 88 13.54 23.50 -18.99
CA GLU A 88 13.64 23.76 -20.43
C GLU A 88 12.36 23.40 -21.19
N ASN A 89 11.70 22.29 -20.79
CA ASN A 89 10.49 21.80 -21.46
C ASN A 89 9.22 22.29 -20.76
N ASP A 90 8.14 22.43 -21.52
CA ASP A 90 6.83 22.71 -20.94
C ASP A 90 6.42 21.58 -19.98
N ASP A 91 6.06 21.96 -18.77
CA ASP A 91 5.53 21.06 -17.76
C ASP A 91 4.04 21.35 -17.56
N ASP A 92 3.23 20.83 -18.50
CA ASP A 92 1.78 21.02 -18.51
C ASP A 92 1.09 20.19 -17.43
N HIS A 93 1.30 20.61 -16.18
CA HIS A 93 0.74 19.99 -14.99
C HIS A 93 -0.18 21.01 -14.31
N PRO A 94 -1.51 20.91 -14.51
CA PRO A 94 -2.47 21.87 -13.95
C PRO A 94 -2.57 21.76 -12.42
N MET A 95 -3.13 22.81 -11.81
CA MET A 95 -3.55 22.82 -10.39
C MET A 95 -5.05 22.63 -10.31
N GLN A 96 -5.51 21.95 -9.25
CA GLN A 96 -6.93 21.78 -8.94
C GLN A 96 -7.53 23.11 -8.47
N GLY A 97 -8.69 23.47 -8.98
CA GLY A 97 -9.45 24.62 -8.46
C GLY A 97 -10.30 24.21 -7.24
N LYS A 98 -11.13 25.17 -6.79
CA LYS A 98 -12.09 24.93 -5.71
C LYS A 98 -13.01 23.75 -6.02
N CYS A 99 -13.18 22.85 -5.06
CA CYS A 99 -14.08 21.70 -5.15
C CYS A 99 -14.69 21.36 -3.78
N GLU A 100 -15.64 20.44 -3.78
CA GLU A 100 -16.28 19.91 -2.58
C GLU A 100 -15.78 18.49 -2.33
N TYR A 101 -15.70 18.12 -1.04
CA TYR A 101 -15.21 16.81 -0.61
C TYR A 101 -16.28 16.05 0.15
N ARG A 102 -16.25 14.73 -0.01
CA ARG A 102 -17.05 13.83 0.82
C ARG A 102 -16.57 13.91 2.27
N ALA A 103 -17.50 14.10 3.20
CA ALA A 103 -17.19 13.98 4.62
C ALA A 103 -16.81 12.53 4.96
N LEU A 104 -15.69 12.37 5.63
CA LEU A 104 -15.24 11.06 6.12
C LEU A 104 -15.73 10.85 7.57
N PRO A 105 -16.10 9.62 7.95
CA PRO A 105 -16.38 9.32 9.34
C PRO A 105 -15.12 9.51 10.19
N LYS A 106 -15.26 10.10 11.37
CA LYS A 106 -14.17 10.13 12.34
C LYS A 106 -13.87 8.71 12.77
N ARG A 107 -12.60 8.32 12.66
CA ARG A 107 -12.11 7.05 13.19
C ARG A 107 -11.58 7.28 14.61
N GLU A 108 -12.04 6.44 15.54
CA GLU A 108 -11.44 6.37 16.86
C GLU A 108 -10.31 5.32 16.79
N CYS A 109 -9.09 5.80 16.92
CA CYS A 109 -7.92 4.94 17.06
C CYS A 109 -7.56 4.90 18.55
N ARG A 110 -7.69 3.75 19.20
CA ARG A 110 -7.38 3.62 20.64
C ARG A 110 -5.92 3.85 20.96
N ILE A 111 -5.02 3.50 20.04
CA ILE A 111 -3.59 3.68 20.26
C ILE A 111 -3.21 5.15 20.26
N ASP A 112 -3.82 5.99 19.44
CA ASP A 112 -3.53 7.42 19.45
C ASP A 112 -3.87 8.08 20.78
N ALA A 113 -4.93 7.62 21.44
CA ALA A 113 -5.35 8.09 22.75
C ALA A 113 -4.53 7.50 23.91
N ALA A 114 -3.81 6.39 23.68
CA ALA A 114 -3.02 5.70 24.67
C ALA A 114 -1.70 6.45 24.96
N SER A 115 -1.28 6.46 26.21
CA SER A 115 0.04 6.93 26.58
C SER A 115 1.14 6.05 26.00
N GLU A 116 2.34 6.59 25.87
CA GLU A 116 3.52 5.83 25.40
C GLU A 116 3.76 4.57 26.22
N ARG A 117 3.54 4.65 27.53
CA ARG A 117 3.66 3.51 28.43
C ARG A 117 2.62 2.43 28.10
N GLU A 118 1.37 2.79 27.86
CA GLU A 118 0.32 1.85 27.49
C GLU A 118 0.60 1.18 26.15
N LYS A 119 1.15 1.93 25.18
CA LYS A 119 1.60 1.37 23.90
C LYS A 119 2.72 0.34 24.06
N ILE A 120 3.70 0.63 24.91
CA ILE A 120 4.80 -0.30 25.24
C ILE A 120 4.27 -1.56 25.95
N GLU A 121 3.37 -1.38 26.94
CA GLU A 121 2.75 -2.52 27.65
C GLU A 121 1.93 -3.41 26.69
N LEU A 122 1.33 -2.84 25.67
CA LEU A 122 0.63 -3.59 24.63
C LEU A 122 1.60 -4.47 23.82
N ALA A 123 2.76 -3.93 23.43
CA ALA A 123 3.80 -4.70 22.75
C ALA A 123 4.32 -5.85 23.64
N MET A 124 4.54 -5.59 24.94
CA MET A 124 4.92 -6.61 25.91
C MET A 124 3.83 -7.68 26.10
N ALA A 125 2.55 -7.29 26.14
CA ALA A 125 1.44 -8.21 26.21
C ALA A 125 1.38 -9.13 24.97
N LEU A 126 1.61 -8.58 23.77
CA LEU A 126 1.67 -9.34 22.54
C LEU A 126 2.82 -10.35 22.55
N GLU A 127 4.01 -9.95 22.98
CA GLU A 127 5.15 -10.87 23.08
C GLU A 127 4.89 -12.00 24.10
N ARG A 128 4.28 -11.71 25.26
CA ARG A 128 3.84 -12.73 26.22
C ARG A 128 2.85 -13.71 25.63
N ALA A 129 1.85 -13.19 24.92
CA ALA A 129 0.86 -14.01 24.25
C ALA A 129 1.48 -14.95 23.20
N VAL A 130 2.45 -14.45 22.42
CA VAL A 130 3.21 -15.28 21.45
C VAL A 130 3.95 -16.43 22.13
N LYS A 131 4.66 -16.15 23.22
CA LYS A 131 5.52 -17.16 23.90
C LYS A 131 4.75 -18.33 24.52
N VAL A 132 3.46 -18.16 24.80
CA VAL A 132 2.64 -19.22 25.43
C VAL A 132 1.83 -20.05 24.43
N GLN A 133 1.79 -19.67 23.13
CA GLN A 133 0.96 -20.35 22.14
C GLN A 133 1.45 -21.75 21.76
N ASP A 134 2.76 -21.96 21.66
CA ASP A 134 3.34 -23.23 21.22
C ASP A 134 4.75 -23.41 21.80
N THR A 135 5.05 -24.59 22.31
CA THR A 135 6.35 -24.91 22.92
C THR A 135 7.51 -24.92 21.93
N ARG A 136 7.25 -25.01 20.64
CA ARG A 136 8.25 -24.91 19.57
C ARG A 136 8.69 -23.48 19.31
N VAL A 137 7.95 -22.49 19.80
CA VAL A 137 8.34 -21.07 19.73
C VAL A 137 9.33 -20.79 20.86
N ASN A 138 10.60 -20.63 20.51
CA ASN A 138 11.67 -20.42 21.47
C ASN A 138 12.17 -18.96 21.49
N ARG A 139 11.78 -18.15 20.52
CA ARG A 139 12.21 -16.77 20.38
C ARG A 139 11.15 -15.94 19.66
N VAL A 140 11.08 -14.66 19.99
CA VAL A 140 10.35 -13.65 19.20
C VAL A 140 11.38 -12.71 18.61
N MET A 141 11.52 -12.71 17.28
CA MET A 141 12.54 -11.92 16.59
C MET A 141 12.17 -10.44 16.52
N ARG A 142 10.90 -10.16 16.32
CA ARG A 142 10.35 -8.81 16.30
C ARG A 142 8.96 -8.82 16.91
N CYS A 143 8.70 -7.89 17.81
CA CYS A 143 7.39 -7.63 18.36
C CYS A 143 7.28 -6.16 18.65
N GLY A 144 6.23 -5.52 18.17
CA GLY A 144 6.14 -4.08 18.35
C GLY A 144 4.77 -3.51 18.04
N VAL A 145 4.67 -2.22 18.35
CA VAL A 145 3.50 -1.37 18.11
C VAL A 145 3.97 -0.09 17.45
N GLY A 146 3.21 0.38 16.47
CA GLY A 146 3.42 1.67 15.82
C GLY A 146 2.12 2.46 15.72
N SER A 147 2.23 3.79 15.76
CA SER A 147 1.13 4.69 15.41
C SER A 147 1.67 5.93 14.70
N ASP A 148 0.99 6.31 13.63
CA ASP A 148 1.27 7.47 12.82
C ASP A 148 0.01 8.29 12.68
N SER A 149 0.13 9.61 12.85
CA SER A 149 -0.94 10.56 12.57
C SER A 149 -0.38 11.72 11.77
N ALA A 150 -1.13 12.21 10.78
CA ALA A 150 -0.75 13.34 9.98
C ALA A 150 -1.94 14.25 9.68
N LEU A 151 -1.74 15.55 9.77
CA LEU A 151 -2.60 16.57 9.19
C LEU A 151 -2.05 16.93 7.82
N VAL A 152 -2.85 16.74 6.79
CA VAL A 152 -2.53 17.09 5.41
C VAL A 152 -3.36 18.31 5.01
N ARG A 153 -2.69 19.36 4.50
CA ARG A 153 -3.36 20.54 3.93
C ARG A 153 -2.86 20.80 2.53
N ILE A 154 -3.78 21.07 1.62
CA ILE A 154 -3.46 21.57 0.29
C ILE A 154 -4.31 22.77 -0.03
N CYS A 155 -3.66 23.85 -0.43
CA CYS A 155 -4.34 25.10 -0.77
C CYS A 155 -3.59 25.81 -1.88
N ASN A 156 -4.32 26.59 -2.70
CA ASN A 156 -3.70 27.33 -3.80
C ASN A 156 -4.44 28.63 -4.12
N THR A 157 -3.84 29.44 -4.99
CA THR A 157 -4.38 30.72 -5.44
C THR A 157 -5.60 30.59 -6.36
N LEU A 158 -5.97 29.37 -6.80
CA LEU A 158 -7.17 29.10 -7.60
C LEU A 158 -8.41 28.77 -6.73
N GLY A 159 -8.28 28.93 -5.41
CA GLY A 159 -9.38 28.76 -4.47
C GLY A 159 -9.53 27.36 -3.90
N LEU A 160 -8.58 26.45 -4.17
CA LEU A 160 -8.48 25.18 -3.43
C LEU A 160 -8.09 25.48 -1.98
N ASP A 161 -8.78 24.84 -1.04
CA ASP A 161 -8.45 24.83 0.39
C ASP A 161 -9.01 23.54 1.00
N ALA A 162 -8.17 22.54 1.15
CA ALA A 162 -8.51 21.22 1.63
C ALA A 162 -7.66 20.84 2.84
N GLU A 163 -8.29 20.19 3.81
CA GLU A 163 -7.64 19.66 5.01
C GLU A 163 -8.16 18.26 5.30
N GLY A 164 -7.27 17.35 5.65
CA GLY A 164 -7.59 15.97 6.00
C GLY A 164 -6.65 15.45 7.07
N GLU A 165 -7.13 14.48 7.84
CA GLU A 165 -6.33 13.75 8.81
C GLU A 165 -6.11 12.32 8.31
N GLU A 166 -4.88 11.85 8.38
CA GLU A 166 -4.48 10.46 8.15
C GLU A 166 -4.03 9.86 9.48
N ARG A 167 -4.49 8.65 9.78
CA ARG A 167 -4.13 7.94 11.01
C ARG A 167 -3.96 6.47 10.73
N ALA A 168 -2.86 5.91 11.21
CA ALA A 168 -2.61 4.48 11.18
C ALA A 168 -2.02 4.05 12.51
N ALA A 169 -2.50 2.93 13.05
CA ALA A 169 -1.86 2.28 14.18
C ALA A 169 -1.90 0.78 13.97
N TYR A 170 -0.85 0.11 14.42
CA TYR A 170 -0.66 -1.30 14.16
C TYR A 170 0.18 -1.97 15.24
N SER A 171 -0.02 -3.27 15.40
CA SER A 171 0.89 -4.15 16.11
C SER A 171 1.33 -5.29 15.22
N TYR A 172 2.49 -5.85 15.51
CA TYR A 172 3.00 -7.00 14.78
C TYR A 172 3.87 -7.88 15.66
N ALA A 173 3.94 -9.16 15.29
CA ALA A 173 4.82 -10.13 15.91
C ALA A 173 5.45 -11.06 14.87
N MET A 174 6.71 -11.42 15.10
CA MET A 174 7.49 -12.35 14.29
C MET A 174 8.17 -13.39 15.21
N PRO A 175 7.44 -14.43 15.62
CA PRO A 175 8.01 -15.56 16.36
C PRO A 175 8.91 -16.42 15.48
N ILE A 176 9.84 -17.11 16.14
CA ILE A 176 10.67 -18.16 15.58
C ILE A 176 10.26 -19.49 16.20
N ALA A 177 9.81 -20.42 15.36
CA ALA A 177 9.52 -21.79 15.73
C ALA A 177 10.70 -22.71 15.32
N SER A 178 11.05 -23.65 16.17
CA SER A 178 12.15 -24.60 15.91
C SER A 178 11.71 -26.03 16.25
N ALA A 179 11.92 -26.95 15.32
CA ALA A 179 11.72 -28.36 15.51
C ALA A 179 12.61 -29.17 14.55
N GLU A 180 13.13 -30.30 14.99
CA GLU A 180 13.88 -31.26 14.16
C GLU A 180 15.03 -30.62 13.33
N GLY A 181 15.71 -29.64 13.90
CA GLY A 181 16.80 -28.91 13.24
C GLY A 181 16.38 -27.84 12.24
N GLN A 182 15.08 -27.64 12.06
CA GLN A 182 14.54 -26.55 11.26
C GLN A 182 14.21 -25.34 12.12
N VAL A 183 14.36 -24.15 11.54
CA VAL A 183 14.02 -22.85 12.13
C VAL A 183 13.15 -22.08 11.15
N LYS A 184 11.95 -21.68 11.58
CA LYS A 184 10.96 -21.00 10.77
C LYS A 184 10.43 -19.79 11.50
N ASP A 185 10.20 -18.72 10.76
CA ASP A 185 9.53 -17.53 11.24
C ASP A 185 8.09 -17.44 10.72
N GLY A 186 7.28 -16.70 11.46
CA GLY A 186 5.91 -16.37 11.03
C GLY A 186 5.62 -14.93 11.37
N PHE A 187 5.01 -14.22 10.44
CA PHE A 187 4.66 -12.81 10.63
C PHE A 187 3.15 -12.64 10.66
N ALA A 188 2.66 -11.93 11.66
CA ALA A 188 1.29 -11.44 11.70
C ALA A 188 1.25 -10.01 12.21
N PHE A 189 0.24 -9.29 11.81
CA PHE A 189 -0.02 -7.92 12.25
C PHE A 189 -1.52 -7.68 12.45
N ARG A 190 -1.82 -6.65 13.23
CA ARG A 190 -3.17 -6.08 13.34
C ARG A 190 -3.09 -4.59 13.11
N VAL A 191 -4.02 -4.10 12.32
CA VAL A 191 -4.25 -2.66 12.20
C VAL A 191 -5.31 -2.29 13.23
N ASP A 192 -5.09 -1.21 13.96
CA ASP A 192 -6.03 -0.75 14.97
C ASP A 192 -7.26 -0.13 14.31
N ASP A 193 -8.39 -0.77 14.51
CA ASP A 193 -9.74 -0.29 14.20
C ASP A 193 -10.53 0.10 15.46
N GLY A 194 -9.82 0.32 16.58
CA GLY A 194 -10.38 0.57 17.91
C GLY A 194 -10.35 -0.65 18.83
N VAL A 195 -9.96 -1.83 18.36
CA VAL A 195 -9.79 -3.04 19.15
C VAL A 195 -8.44 -3.69 18.84
N PHE A 196 -7.60 -3.86 19.87
CA PHE A 196 -6.34 -4.60 19.72
C PHE A 196 -6.55 -6.08 20.01
N ASP A 197 -6.58 -6.89 18.97
CA ASP A 197 -6.65 -8.34 19.05
C ASP A 197 -5.25 -8.95 19.27
N VAL A 198 -4.74 -8.80 20.49
CA VAL A 198 -3.42 -9.31 20.89
C VAL A 198 -3.36 -10.84 20.74
N GLU A 199 -4.38 -11.55 21.22
CA GLU A 199 -4.42 -13.02 21.20
C GLU A 199 -4.53 -13.56 19.77
N GLY A 200 -5.39 -12.98 18.94
CA GLY A 200 -5.52 -13.38 17.54
C GLY A 200 -4.27 -13.08 16.72
N CYS A 201 -3.58 -11.95 16.99
CA CYS A 201 -2.30 -11.64 16.37
C CYS A 201 -1.23 -12.66 16.76
N ALA A 202 -1.11 -12.96 18.06
CA ALA A 202 -0.14 -13.93 18.57
C ALA A 202 -0.39 -15.34 17.99
N LYS A 203 -1.64 -15.81 18.02
CA LYS A 203 -2.05 -17.10 17.48
C LYS A 203 -1.74 -17.22 15.99
N GLU A 204 -2.05 -16.19 15.21
CA GLU A 204 -1.78 -16.19 13.78
C GLU A 204 -0.27 -16.23 13.49
N ALA A 205 0.52 -15.38 14.15
CA ALA A 205 1.97 -15.34 13.95
C ALA A 205 2.60 -16.70 14.26
N VAL A 206 2.23 -17.31 15.38
CA VAL A 206 2.73 -18.63 15.77
C VAL A 206 2.27 -19.72 14.82
N SER A 207 0.99 -19.71 14.43
CA SER A 207 0.46 -20.69 13.46
C SER A 207 1.22 -20.63 12.14
N ARG A 208 1.55 -19.44 11.64
CA ARG A 208 2.32 -19.25 10.41
C ARG A 208 3.75 -19.79 10.54
N ALA A 209 4.44 -19.56 11.66
CA ALA A 209 5.77 -20.10 11.89
C ALA A 209 5.74 -21.64 11.98
N VAL A 210 4.84 -22.18 12.78
CA VAL A 210 4.72 -23.63 13.01
C VAL A 210 4.29 -24.39 11.76
N ALA A 211 3.40 -23.83 10.95
CA ALA A 211 2.90 -24.44 9.72
C ALA A 211 3.99 -24.64 8.65
N GLN A 212 5.14 -23.99 8.75
CA GLN A 212 6.28 -24.15 7.84
C GLN A 212 7.23 -25.25 8.27
N LEU A 213 7.16 -25.73 9.51
CA LEU A 213 8.01 -26.82 10.00
C LEU A 213 7.74 -28.13 9.23
N GLY A 214 8.79 -28.87 8.90
CA GLY A 214 8.71 -30.04 8.02
C GLY A 214 8.61 -29.70 6.54
N GLY A 215 8.74 -28.41 6.18
CA GLY A 215 8.72 -27.96 4.80
C GLY A 215 9.85 -28.55 3.97
N ALA A 216 9.52 -28.93 2.73
CA ALA A 216 10.46 -29.43 1.74
C ALA A 216 10.00 -29.04 0.33
N PRO A 217 10.92 -28.89 -0.63
CA PRO A 217 10.55 -28.57 -2.00
C PRO A 217 9.66 -29.65 -2.65
N VAL A 218 8.96 -29.27 -3.70
CA VAL A 218 8.23 -30.19 -4.60
C VAL A 218 9.03 -30.40 -5.89
N PRO A 219 8.79 -31.46 -6.66
CA PRO A 219 9.37 -31.64 -7.98
C PRO A 219 9.05 -30.45 -8.89
N ALA A 220 9.98 -30.12 -9.79
CA ALA A 220 9.73 -29.11 -10.81
C ALA A 220 8.58 -29.54 -11.74
N GLY A 221 7.66 -28.64 -12.03
CA GLY A 221 6.48 -28.94 -12.84
C GLY A 221 5.49 -27.79 -12.92
N LYS A 222 4.31 -28.09 -13.42
CA LYS A 222 3.16 -27.20 -13.40
C LYS A 222 2.20 -27.64 -12.30
N TYR A 223 1.71 -26.69 -11.54
CA TYR A 223 0.79 -26.91 -10.43
C TYR A 223 -0.37 -25.93 -10.49
N HIS A 224 -1.56 -26.39 -10.20
CA HIS A 224 -2.67 -25.52 -9.82
C HIS A 224 -2.29 -24.77 -8.53
N ILE A 225 -2.57 -23.50 -8.47
CA ILE A 225 -2.14 -22.63 -7.34
C ILE A 225 -3.34 -21.95 -6.71
N LEU A 226 -3.42 -22.05 -5.39
CA LEU A 226 -4.24 -21.17 -4.55
C LEU A 226 -3.30 -20.19 -3.86
N PHE A 227 -3.32 -18.92 -4.26
CA PHE A 227 -2.65 -17.87 -3.49
C PHE A 227 -3.51 -17.49 -2.29
N GLU A 228 -2.95 -17.51 -1.08
CA GLU A 228 -3.59 -16.93 0.09
C GLU A 228 -3.67 -15.40 -0.06
N ASN A 229 -4.62 -14.81 0.66
CA ASN A 229 -4.97 -13.41 0.59
C ASN A 229 -3.75 -12.46 0.68
N GLN A 230 -2.82 -12.69 1.63
CA GLN A 230 -1.63 -11.85 1.77
C GLN A 230 -0.68 -12.02 0.58
N ALA A 231 -0.39 -13.24 0.16
CA ALA A 231 0.49 -13.50 -0.99
C ALA A 231 -0.05 -12.87 -2.29
N MET A 232 -1.37 -12.91 -2.48
CA MET A 232 -2.01 -12.27 -3.64
C MET A 232 -2.02 -10.74 -3.51
N ALA A 233 -2.23 -10.19 -2.31
CA ALA A 233 -2.15 -8.75 -2.06
C ALA A 233 -0.73 -8.22 -2.33
N ASP A 234 0.30 -8.97 -1.95
CA ASP A 234 1.70 -8.62 -2.20
C ASP A 234 2.03 -8.63 -3.71
N LEU A 235 1.52 -9.60 -4.45
CA LEU A 235 1.64 -9.62 -5.93
C LEU A 235 0.91 -8.42 -6.56
N LEU A 236 -0.32 -8.14 -6.12
CA LEU A 236 -1.09 -7.00 -6.61
C LEU A 236 -0.38 -5.67 -6.33
N SER A 237 0.19 -5.53 -5.12
CA SER A 237 1.00 -4.38 -4.75
C SER A 237 2.21 -4.21 -5.68
N ALA A 238 2.97 -5.28 -5.88
CA ALA A 238 4.18 -5.26 -6.70
C ALA A 238 3.91 -4.91 -8.17
N PHE A 239 2.77 -5.36 -8.72
CA PHE A 239 2.35 -5.07 -10.08
C PHE A 239 1.43 -3.84 -10.22
N SER A 240 1.08 -3.16 -9.13
CA SER A 240 0.24 -1.96 -9.18
C SER A 240 0.76 -0.85 -10.11
N PRO A 241 2.09 -0.66 -10.31
CA PRO A 241 2.59 0.33 -11.27
C PRO A 241 2.11 0.12 -12.71
N MET A 242 1.73 -1.10 -13.09
CA MET A 242 1.17 -1.37 -14.43
C MET A 242 -0.16 -0.63 -14.68
N PHE A 243 -0.91 -0.30 -13.63
CA PHE A 243 -2.18 0.43 -13.70
C PHE A 243 -2.01 1.95 -13.68
N SER A 244 -0.76 2.44 -13.62
CA SER A 244 -0.44 3.86 -13.65
C SER A 244 -0.49 4.41 -15.07
N ALA A 245 -1.28 5.47 -15.29
CA ALA A 245 -1.29 6.20 -16.56
C ALA A 245 0.07 6.83 -16.89
N ASP A 246 0.85 7.21 -15.86
CA ASP A 246 2.21 7.73 -16.07
C ASP A 246 3.14 6.65 -16.65
N ALA A 247 3.08 5.42 -16.11
CA ALA A 247 3.82 4.30 -16.66
C ALA A 247 3.38 3.96 -18.09
N ALA A 248 2.06 3.94 -18.33
CA ALA A 248 1.52 3.69 -19.66
C ALA A 248 1.96 4.74 -20.70
N GLN A 249 1.92 6.02 -20.32
CA GLN A 249 2.33 7.14 -21.18
C GLN A 249 3.84 7.18 -21.48
N LYS A 250 4.63 6.52 -20.64
CA LYS A 250 6.09 6.32 -20.82
C LYS A 250 6.43 5.02 -21.57
N GLY A 251 5.42 4.20 -21.94
CA GLY A 251 5.65 2.90 -22.57
C GLY A 251 6.17 1.82 -21.61
N LEU A 252 5.93 2.01 -20.31
CA LEU A 252 6.37 1.12 -19.23
C LEU A 252 5.25 0.26 -18.65
N SER A 253 4.11 0.12 -19.35
CA SER A 253 2.99 -0.71 -18.92
C SER A 253 2.39 -1.47 -20.10
N LEU A 254 2.16 -2.76 -19.91
CA LEU A 254 1.43 -3.63 -20.87
C LEU A 254 -0.06 -3.26 -20.98
N LEU A 255 -0.58 -2.43 -20.07
CA LEU A 255 -1.97 -1.97 -20.08
C LEU A 255 -2.18 -0.67 -20.88
N ALA A 256 -1.11 -0.10 -21.46
CA ALA A 256 -1.20 1.12 -22.28
C ALA A 256 -2.15 0.92 -23.47
N GLY A 257 -3.20 1.74 -23.54
CA GLY A 257 -4.20 1.71 -24.61
C GLY A 257 -5.13 0.50 -24.61
N LYS A 258 -5.24 -0.19 -23.45
CA LYS A 258 -6.09 -1.38 -23.29
C LYS A 258 -7.39 -1.12 -22.53
N GLU A 259 -7.75 0.13 -22.30
CA GLU A 259 -9.04 0.46 -21.71
C GLU A 259 -10.18 -0.05 -22.63
N GLY A 260 -11.10 -0.80 -22.04
CA GLY A 260 -12.17 -1.52 -22.74
C GLY A 260 -11.81 -2.96 -23.17
N GLU A 261 -10.54 -3.37 -23.07
CA GLU A 261 -10.12 -4.74 -23.39
C GLU A 261 -10.21 -5.68 -22.18
N THR A 262 -10.37 -6.98 -22.44
CA THR A 262 -10.30 -8.03 -21.43
C THR A 262 -8.84 -8.30 -21.03
N VAL A 263 -8.49 -7.99 -19.78
CA VAL A 263 -7.14 -8.15 -19.21
C VAL A 263 -7.06 -9.22 -18.13
N ALA A 264 -8.20 -9.66 -17.60
CA ALA A 264 -8.32 -10.65 -16.54
C ALA A 264 -9.52 -11.58 -16.78
N ALA A 265 -9.67 -12.63 -15.97
CA ALA A 265 -10.86 -13.50 -15.99
C ALA A 265 -12.13 -12.74 -15.57
N PRO A 266 -13.33 -13.14 -16.04
CA PRO A 266 -14.58 -12.43 -15.70
C PRO A 266 -14.92 -12.36 -14.21
N VAL A 267 -14.38 -13.27 -13.41
CA VAL A 267 -14.56 -13.27 -11.94
C VAL A 267 -13.71 -12.20 -11.23
N VAL A 268 -12.81 -11.52 -11.96
CA VAL A 268 -11.87 -10.56 -11.41
C VAL A 268 -12.43 -9.15 -11.54
N THR A 269 -12.59 -8.48 -10.42
CA THR A 269 -12.83 -7.04 -10.32
C THR A 269 -11.78 -6.44 -9.39
N ILE A 270 -11.05 -5.41 -9.86
CA ILE A 270 -10.09 -4.67 -9.06
C ILE A 270 -10.65 -3.28 -8.79
N LEU A 271 -10.73 -2.92 -7.53
CA LEU A 271 -11.22 -1.62 -7.06
C LEU A 271 -10.05 -0.76 -6.56
N ASP A 272 -10.19 0.55 -6.74
CA ASP A 272 -9.46 1.56 -5.99
C ASP A 272 -10.50 2.37 -5.19
N ASP A 273 -10.59 2.10 -3.88
CA ASP A 273 -11.61 2.69 -3.01
C ASP A 273 -10.98 3.48 -1.86
N PRO A 274 -10.95 4.81 -1.96
CA PRO A 274 -10.37 5.66 -0.93
C PRO A 274 -11.22 5.75 0.36
N PHE A 275 -12.42 5.17 0.39
CA PHE A 275 -13.35 5.32 1.51
C PHE A 275 -13.48 4.06 2.37
N ASP A 276 -13.18 2.91 1.79
CA ASP A 276 -13.33 1.60 2.44
C ASP A 276 -11.94 1.04 2.75
N ALA A 277 -11.35 1.39 3.84
CA ALA A 277 -10.21 0.70 4.41
C ALA A 277 -9.54 1.48 5.54
N VAL A 278 -8.35 1.01 5.86
CA VAL A 278 -7.51 1.39 6.98
C VAL A 278 -7.18 2.89 7.00
N ASN A 279 -7.10 3.53 5.83
CA ASN A 279 -6.76 4.95 5.73
C ASN A 279 -7.64 5.66 4.70
N PRO A 280 -8.90 6.02 5.05
CA PRO A 280 -9.80 6.74 4.15
C PRO A 280 -9.31 8.17 3.90
N ARG A 281 -9.45 8.63 2.64
CA ARG A 281 -9.09 10.00 2.24
C ARG A 281 -10.15 10.61 1.33
N ALA A 282 -10.42 11.90 1.52
CA ALA A 282 -11.41 12.63 0.74
C ALA A 282 -10.84 13.22 -0.55
N PHE A 283 -9.55 13.46 -0.60
CA PHE A 283 -8.82 14.04 -1.72
C PHE A 283 -7.43 13.43 -1.86
N ASP A 284 -6.87 13.53 -3.04
CA ASP A 284 -5.51 13.10 -3.35
C ASP A 284 -4.47 14.20 -3.05
N ALA A 285 -3.19 13.94 -3.31
CA ALA A 285 -2.11 14.90 -3.06
C ALA A 285 -2.08 16.12 -4.01
N GLU A 286 -3.06 16.26 -4.90
CA GLU A 286 -3.31 17.40 -5.76
C GLU A 286 -4.62 18.14 -5.40
N GLY A 287 -5.32 17.66 -4.35
CA GLY A 287 -6.61 18.18 -3.94
C GLY A 287 -7.77 17.76 -4.85
N VAL A 288 -7.58 16.77 -5.70
CA VAL A 288 -8.67 16.20 -6.50
C VAL A 288 -9.55 15.33 -5.60
N PRO A 289 -10.89 15.51 -5.64
CA PRO A 289 -11.79 14.65 -4.88
C PRO A 289 -11.60 13.17 -5.23
N CYS A 290 -11.40 12.35 -4.23
CA CYS A 290 -11.31 10.90 -4.41
C CYS A 290 -12.68 10.28 -4.63
N ALA A 291 -12.73 9.19 -5.40
CA ALA A 291 -13.94 8.41 -5.65
C ALA A 291 -13.62 6.92 -5.76
N THR A 292 -14.53 6.08 -5.29
CA THR A 292 -14.48 4.64 -5.53
C THR A 292 -14.60 4.36 -7.02
N LYS A 293 -13.70 3.56 -7.57
CA LYS A 293 -13.69 3.20 -8.98
C LYS A 293 -13.30 1.74 -9.21
N ALA A 294 -13.92 1.12 -10.19
CA ALA A 294 -13.44 -0.14 -10.73
C ALA A 294 -12.33 0.17 -11.75
N VAL A 295 -11.12 -0.31 -11.47
CA VAL A 295 -9.99 -0.23 -12.40
C VAL A 295 -10.08 -1.37 -13.41
N VAL A 296 -10.40 -2.56 -12.93
CA VAL A 296 -10.81 -3.72 -13.73
C VAL A 296 -12.19 -4.14 -13.23
N GLU A 297 -13.15 -4.32 -14.12
CA GLU A 297 -14.50 -4.78 -13.79
C GLU A 297 -14.85 -5.99 -14.64
N GLU A 298 -15.14 -7.11 -13.98
CA GLU A 298 -15.46 -8.38 -14.63
C GLU A 298 -14.44 -8.75 -15.73
N GLY A 299 -13.17 -8.57 -15.42
CA GLY A 299 -12.04 -8.87 -16.32
C GLY A 299 -11.70 -7.77 -17.33
N VAL A 300 -12.52 -6.73 -17.48
CA VAL A 300 -12.32 -5.64 -18.45
C VAL A 300 -11.62 -4.47 -17.79
N LEU A 301 -10.51 -3.98 -18.36
CA LEU A 301 -9.85 -2.75 -17.92
C LEU A 301 -10.75 -1.55 -18.20
N LYS A 302 -11.18 -0.84 -17.15
CA LYS A 302 -12.09 0.32 -17.28
C LYS A 302 -11.33 1.64 -17.37
N THR A 303 -10.24 1.76 -16.64
CA THR A 303 -9.43 2.96 -16.58
C THR A 303 -8.03 2.63 -16.08
N LEU A 304 -7.06 3.46 -16.43
CA LEU A 304 -5.82 3.59 -15.70
C LEU A 304 -6.00 4.59 -14.56
N LEU A 305 -5.06 4.59 -13.61
CA LEU A 305 -5.03 5.57 -12.53
C LEU A 305 -4.34 6.84 -13.01
N HIS A 306 -4.99 7.98 -12.84
CA HIS A 306 -4.53 9.28 -13.31
C HIS A 306 -4.36 10.29 -12.17
N ASN A 307 -3.28 11.06 -12.23
CA ASN A 307 -3.16 12.36 -11.60
C ASN A 307 -3.57 13.46 -12.60
N LEU A 308 -3.54 14.73 -12.21
CA LEU A 308 -3.92 15.85 -13.09
C LEU A 308 -3.07 15.94 -14.35
N LYS A 309 -1.77 15.69 -14.27
CA LYS A 309 -0.84 15.74 -15.41
C LYS A 309 -1.16 14.66 -16.44
N THR A 310 -1.26 13.42 -16.01
CA THR A 310 -1.53 12.29 -16.91
C THR A 310 -2.94 12.32 -17.48
N ALA A 311 -3.91 12.80 -16.70
CA ALA A 311 -5.30 12.99 -17.12
C ALA A 311 -5.39 14.03 -18.23
N LYS A 312 -4.75 15.19 -18.07
CA LYS A 312 -4.70 16.24 -19.08
C LYS A 312 -4.07 15.72 -20.37
N LYS A 313 -2.94 15.00 -20.28
CA LYS A 313 -2.27 14.43 -21.45
C LYS A 313 -3.12 13.39 -22.18
N ALA A 314 -3.95 12.63 -21.45
CA ALA A 314 -4.87 11.64 -22.02
C ALA A 314 -6.22 12.26 -22.48
N GLY A 315 -6.52 13.52 -22.15
CA GLY A 315 -7.80 14.15 -22.44
C GLY A 315 -8.98 13.59 -21.64
N VAL A 316 -8.71 13.06 -20.42
CA VAL A 316 -9.72 12.48 -19.53
C VAL A 316 -9.71 13.19 -18.17
N PRO A 317 -10.75 13.06 -17.33
CA PRO A 317 -10.71 13.54 -15.95
C PRO A 317 -9.66 12.81 -15.12
N SER A 318 -9.07 13.49 -14.11
CA SER A 318 -8.24 12.83 -13.09
C SER A 318 -9.09 11.80 -12.33
N THR A 319 -8.46 10.71 -11.96
CA THR A 319 -9.10 9.66 -11.16
C THR A 319 -8.92 9.88 -9.64
N GLY A 320 -8.31 11.01 -9.21
CA GLY A 320 -8.01 11.28 -7.81
C GLY A 320 -6.90 10.36 -7.27
N ASN A 321 -5.88 10.13 -8.08
CA ASN A 321 -4.76 9.26 -7.78
C ASN A 321 -3.41 9.99 -7.81
N GLY A 322 -3.41 11.31 -7.63
CA GLY A 322 -2.19 12.06 -7.32
C GLY A 322 -1.63 11.64 -5.96
N GLY A 323 -0.41 11.10 -5.94
CA GLY A 323 0.22 10.61 -4.72
C GLY A 323 1.62 11.15 -4.52
N ARG A 324 2.07 11.23 -3.27
CA ARG A 324 3.44 11.63 -2.89
C ARG A 324 4.04 10.60 -1.93
N ALA A 325 5.30 10.28 -2.11
CA ALA A 325 6.06 9.46 -1.16
C ALA A 325 6.47 10.23 0.13
N GLY A 326 6.10 11.49 0.22
CA GLY A 326 6.37 12.41 1.32
C GLY A 326 6.24 13.84 0.86
N ALA A 327 6.23 14.81 1.77
CA ALA A 327 6.01 16.23 1.45
C ALA A 327 7.05 16.80 0.47
N ALA A 328 8.30 16.35 0.52
CA ALA A 328 9.36 16.77 -0.40
C ALA A 328 9.29 16.11 -1.79
N ALA A 329 8.58 14.98 -1.91
CA ALA A 329 8.53 14.22 -3.15
C ALA A 329 7.63 14.90 -4.21
N PRO A 330 7.94 14.74 -5.51
CA PRO A 330 7.03 15.15 -6.56
C PRO A 330 5.74 14.33 -6.54
N VAL A 331 4.68 14.89 -7.13
CA VAL A 331 3.43 14.14 -7.32
C VAL A 331 3.63 13.08 -8.40
N GLY A 332 3.33 11.85 -8.06
CA GLY A 332 3.23 10.71 -8.97
C GLY A 332 1.78 10.25 -9.13
N VAL A 333 1.61 9.08 -9.75
CA VAL A 333 0.33 8.36 -9.76
C VAL A 333 0.43 7.21 -8.79
N MET A 334 -0.46 7.17 -7.80
CA MET A 334 -0.50 6.15 -6.77
C MET A 334 -1.94 5.67 -6.54
N PRO A 335 -2.17 4.36 -6.37
CA PRO A 335 -3.45 3.87 -5.90
C PRO A 335 -3.71 4.33 -4.46
N THR A 336 -4.97 4.27 -4.03
CA THR A 336 -5.39 4.50 -2.64
C THR A 336 -5.49 3.16 -1.90
N ASN A 337 -6.69 2.62 -1.76
CA ASN A 337 -6.92 1.26 -1.30
C ASN A 337 -7.23 0.39 -2.51
N PHE A 338 -6.25 -0.34 -2.98
CA PHE A 338 -6.26 -1.07 -4.25
C PHE A 338 -6.38 -2.56 -3.97
N PHE A 339 -7.49 -3.17 -4.35
CA PHE A 339 -7.75 -4.54 -3.96
C PHE A 339 -8.62 -5.33 -4.96
N LEU A 340 -8.47 -6.65 -4.93
CA LEU A 340 -9.42 -7.53 -5.57
C LEU A 340 -10.72 -7.55 -4.76
N LYS A 341 -11.84 -7.30 -5.44
CA LYS A 341 -13.17 -7.42 -4.85
C LYS A 341 -13.41 -8.87 -4.40
N PRO A 342 -13.83 -9.11 -3.15
CA PRO A 342 -14.09 -10.45 -2.68
C PRO A 342 -15.23 -11.13 -3.46
N GLY A 343 -15.05 -12.43 -3.70
CA GLY A 343 -16.08 -13.33 -4.19
C GLY A 343 -16.94 -13.88 -3.06
N THR A 344 -17.59 -15.02 -3.32
CA THR A 344 -18.50 -15.66 -2.36
C THR A 344 -17.96 -16.97 -1.78
N ASP A 345 -16.89 -17.51 -2.35
CA ASP A 345 -16.34 -18.80 -1.94
C ASP A 345 -15.62 -18.66 -0.59
N SER A 346 -15.86 -19.57 0.36
CA SER A 346 -15.03 -19.65 1.56
C SER A 346 -13.64 -20.19 1.20
N TYR A 347 -12.69 -19.97 2.11
CA TYR A 347 -11.34 -20.51 1.95
C TYR A 347 -11.35 -22.04 1.78
N GLU A 348 -12.16 -22.74 2.56
CA GLU A 348 -12.34 -24.19 2.49
C GLU A 348 -12.87 -24.61 1.11
N THR A 349 -13.85 -23.88 0.57
CA THR A 349 -14.38 -24.12 -0.79
C THR A 349 -13.31 -23.95 -1.85
N LEU A 350 -12.42 -22.96 -1.71
CA LEU A 350 -11.29 -22.80 -2.64
C LEU A 350 -10.30 -23.96 -2.54
N VAL A 351 -10.02 -24.49 -1.34
CA VAL A 351 -9.16 -25.66 -1.15
C VAL A 351 -9.80 -26.91 -1.75
N GLU A 352 -11.10 -27.08 -1.63
CA GLU A 352 -11.84 -28.17 -2.28
C GLU A 352 -11.77 -28.06 -3.83
N LYS A 353 -11.97 -26.85 -4.38
CA LYS A 353 -11.84 -26.58 -5.81
C LYS A 353 -10.42 -26.78 -6.34
N LEU A 354 -9.40 -26.43 -5.56
CA LEU A 354 -8.00 -26.71 -5.87
C LEU A 354 -7.78 -28.22 -6.07
N GLY A 355 -8.46 -29.06 -5.28
CA GLY A 355 -8.35 -30.53 -5.33
C GLY A 355 -6.94 -31.02 -5.04
N SER A 356 -6.02 -30.89 -5.99
CA SER A 356 -4.59 -31.20 -5.82
C SER A 356 -3.73 -30.11 -6.45
N GLY A 357 -2.76 -29.59 -5.71
CA GLY A 357 -1.93 -28.46 -6.13
C GLY A 357 -1.17 -27.86 -4.97
N LEU A 358 -0.87 -26.58 -5.07
CA LEU A 358 -0.14 -25.84 -4.04
C LEU A 358 -0.97 -24.67 -3.53
N ILE A 359 -0.99 -24.50 -2.22
CA ILE A 359 -1.38 -23.23 -1.58
C ILE A 359 -0.10 -22.45 -1.38
N ILE A 360 -0.02 -21.25 -1.92
CA ILE A 360 1.08 -20.31 -1.71
C ILE A 360 0.68 -19.33 -0.61
N THR A 361 1.38 -19.39 0.51
CA THR A 361 1.10 -18.57 1.70
C THR A 361 1.98 -17.34 1.78
N ASP A 362 3.15 -17.39 1.13
CA ASP A 362 4.13 -16.31 1.12
C ASP A 362 4.91 -16.30 -0.20
N VAL A 363 5.24 -15.09 -0.65
CA VAL A 363 6.12 -14.81 -1.79
C VAL A 363 7.21 -13.84 -1.40
N SER A 364 8.43 -14.10 -1.80
CA SER A 364 9.61 -13.31 -1.45
C SER A 364 10.41 -12.90 -2.69
N GLY A 365 11.22 -11.84 -2.54
CA GLY A 365 12.06 -11.34 -3.63
C GLY A 365 11.34 -10.43 -4.60
N LEU A 366 10.19 -9.85 -4.22
CA LEU A 366 9.39 -8.94 -5.05
C LEU A 366 10.17 -7.77 -5.64
N HIS A 367 11.24 -7.31 -4.97
CA HIS A 367 12.09 -6.21 -5.46
C HIS A 367 13.06 -6.60 -6.58
N ALA A 368 13.30 -7.90 -6.81
CA ALA A 368 14.27 -8.40 -7.78
C ALA A 368 13.72 -9.48 -8.72
N GLY A 369 12.70 -10.23 -8.29
CA GLY A 369 12.15 -11.38 -9.01
C GLY A 369 10.96 -11.05 -9.90
N LEU A 370 10.66 -9.77 -10.17
CA LEU A 370 9.59 -9.37 -11.08
C LEU A 370 9.98 -8.18 -11.95
N ASN A 371 9.27 -8.04 -13.06
CA ASN A 371 9.42 -6.92 -13.97
C ASN A 371 8.04 -6.35 -14.31
N THR A 372 7.74 -5.16 -13.83
CA THR A 372 6.43 -4.50 -14.05
C THR A 372 6.20 -4.08 -15.50
N VAL A 373 7.26 -3.96 -16.32
CA VAL A 373 7.15 -3.59 -17.73
C VAL A 373 6.77 -4.80 -18.59
N SER A 374 7.41 -5.97 -18.39
CA SER A 374 7.07 -7.20 -19.10
C SER A 374 5.94 -7.99 -18.44
N GLY A 375 5.62 -7.69 -17.18
CA GLY A 375 4.64 -8.42 -16.38
C GLY A 375 5.13 -9.77 -15.88
N GLU A 376 6.38 -10.13 -16.13
CA GLU A 376 6.93 -11.43 -15.74
C GLU A 376 7.41 -11.44 -14.28
N PHE A 377 7.29 -12.59 -13.65
CA PHE A 377 7.81 -12.83 -12.31
C PHE A 377 8.40 -14.23 -12.15
N SER A 378 9.36 -14.35 -11.25
CA SER A 378 9.95 -15.60 -10.76
C SER A 378 10.33 -15.36 -9.30
N LEU A 379 9.48 -15.79 -8.38
CA LEU A 379 9.53 -15.45 -6.96
C LEU A 379 9.76 -16.67 -6.10
N LEU A 380 10.60 -16.54 -5.10
CA LEU A 380 10.66 -17.53 -4.03
C LEU A 380 9.29 -17.61 -3.36
N ALA A 381 8.87 -18.83 -3.05
CA ALA A 381 7.57 -19.06 -2.42
C ALA A 381 7.64 -20.14 -1.36
N SER A 382 6.74 -20.04 -0.41
CA SER A 382 6.43 -21.08 0.57
C SER A 382 4.93 -21.29 0.67
N GLY A 383 4.54 -22.45 1.20
CA GLY A 383 3.13 -22.77 1.30
C GLY A 383 2.87 -24.21 1.71
N ARG A 384 1.86 -24.83 1.10
CA ARG A 384 1.42 -26.17 1.46
C ARG A 384 1.07 -26.98 0.21
N LEU A 385 1.46 -28.26 0.20
CA LEU A 385 1.01 -29.24 -0.78
C LEU A 385 -0.38 -29.73 -0.39
N VAL A 386 -1.28 -29.74 -1.34
CA VAL A 386 -2.66 -30.24 -1.21
C VAL A 386 -2.85 -31.43 -2.14
N GLU A 387 -3.42 -32.51 -1.63
CA GLU A 387 -3.83 -33.69 -2.38
C GLU A 387 -5.27 -34.06 -1.97
N ASN A 388 -6.14 -34.21 -2.96
CA ASN A 388 -7.57 -34.54 -2.74
C ASN A 388 -8.25 -33.59 -1.71
N GLY A 389 -8.00 -32.29 -1.84
CA GLY A 389 -8.58 -31.25 -0.96
C GLY A 389 -8.03 -31.22 0.46
N LYS A 390 -6.93 -31.92 0.75
CA LYS A 390 -6.32 -31.97 2.08
C LYS A 390 -4.87 -31.52 2.05
N THR A 391 -4.48 -30.68 2.99
CA THR A 391 -3.08 -30.32 3.20
C THR A 391 -2.29 -31.56 3.64
N VAL A 392 -1.23 -31.86 2.88
CA VAL A 392 -0.34 -33.00 3.12
C VAL A 392 0.88 -32.62 3.91
N ARG A 393 1.55 -31.53 3.51
CA ARG A 393 2.76 -31.03 4.17
C ARG A 393 3.05 -29.59 3.79
N ALA A 394 3.95 -28.96 4.54
CA ALA A 394 4.54 -27.69 4.19
C ALA A 394 5.44 -27.81 2.94
N VAL A 395 5.49 -26.73 2.17
CA VAL A 395 6.35 -26.58 0.99
C VAL A 395 7.18 -25.33 1.11
N GLU A 396 8.45 -25.44 0.82
CA GLU A 396 9.39 -24.32 0.86
C GLU A 396 10.53 -24.51 -0.18
N GLN A 397 11.36 -23.48 -0.31
CA GLN A 397 12.48 -23.49 -1.26
C GLN A 397 12.04 -23.82 -2.68
N ILE A 398 10.90 -23.27 -3.07
CA ILE A 398 10.39 -23.34 -4.42
C ILE A 398 10.37 -21.95 -5.05
N THR A 399 10.34 -21.93 -6.38
CA THR A 399 10.13 -20.71 -7.16
C THR A 399 8.85 -20.86 -7.95
N VAL A 400 7.96 -19.88 -7.85
CA VAL A 400 6.75 -19.78 -8.69
C VAL A 400 7.00 -18.73 -9.76
N SER A 401 6.76 -19.09 -11.02
CA SER A 401 7.05 -18.24 -12.18
C SER A 401 5.87 -18.12 -13.12
N GLY A 402 5.72 -16.96 -13.73
CA GLY A 402 4.67 -16.69 -14.69
C GLY A 402 4.64 -15.24 -15.18
N SER A 403 3.54 -14.88 -15.82
CA SER A 403 3.22 -13.51 -16.19
C SER A 403 1.98 -13.07 -15.43
N PHE A 404 2.01 -11.86 -14.86
CA PHE A 404 0.91 -11.32 -14.05
C PHE A 404 -0.41 -11.27 -14.84
N LEU A 405 -0.38 -10.80 -16.09
CA LEU A 405 -1.60 -10.76 -16.90
C LEU A 405 -2.12 -12.17 -17.25
N SER A 406 -1.22 -13.14 -17.46
CA SER A 406 -1.62 -14.53 -17.67
C SER A 406 -2.21 -15.13 -16.40
N LEU A 407 -1.63 -14.84 -15.23
CA LEU A 407 -2.18 -15.22 -13.93
C LEU A 407 -3.59 -14.63 -13.76
N MET A 408 -3.78 -13.32 -14.00
CA MET A 408 -5.07 -12.66 -13.85
C MET A 408 -6.14 -13.21 -14.82
N ARG A 409 -5.75 -13.61 -16.03
CA ARG A 409 -6.64 -14.30 -16.99
C ARG A 409 -6.94 -15.75 -16.61
N GLY A 410 -6.04 -16.38 -15.87
CA GLY A 410 -6.17 -17.74 -15.36
C GLY A 410 -6.86 -17.84 -14.00
N VAL A 411 -7.42 -16.76 -13.45
CA VAL A 411 -8.18 -16.82 -12.20
C VAL A 411 -9.48 -17.62 -12.41
N GLU A 412 -9.64 -18.67 -11.61
CA GLU A 412 -10.79 -19.59 -11.67
C GLU A 412 -11.83 -19.27 -10.59
N ALA A 413 -11.37 -18.84 -9.40
CA ALA A 413 -12.26 -18.47 -8.30
C ALA A 413 -11.59 -17.43 -7.36
N VAL A 414 -12.42 -16.64 -6.72
CA VAL A 414 -12.02 -15.59 -5.77
C VAL A 414 -12.74 -15.83 -4.44
N GLY A 415 -11.99 -15.81 -3.35
CA GLY A 415 -12.49 -16.04 -2.01
C GLY A 415 -13.26 -14.86 -1.42
N SER A 416 -13.88 -15.09 -0.28
CA SER A 416 -14.58 -14.06 0.51
C SER A 416 -13.71 -13.44 1.61
N ASP A 417 -12.50 -13.93 1.82
CA ASP A 417 -11.58 -13.65 2.90
C ASP A 417 -10.66 -12.44 2.62
N LEU A 418 -11.25 -11.33 2.15
CA LEU A 418 -10.48 -10.09 1.89
C LEU A 418 -9.65 -9.69 3.08
N ARG A 419 -8.36 -9.45 2.83
CA ARG A 419 -7.44 -8.91 3.80
C ARG A 419 -6.57 -7.83 3.17
N PHE A 420 -6.39 -6.73 3.88
CA PHE A 420 -5.44 -5.69 3.51
C PHE A 420 -4.08 -5.93 4.18
N GLY A 421 -3.02 -5.53 3.49
CA GLY A 421 -1.67 -5.44 4.03
C GLY A 421 -1.53 -4.32 5.07
N MET A 422 -0.32 -4.15 5.59
CA MET A 422 -0.03 -3.03 6.51
C MET A 422 -0.29 -1.70 5.81
N PRO A 423 -0.84 -0.71 6.56
CA PRO A 423 -1.15 0.60 6.01
C PRO A 423 0.12 1.36 5.58
N GLY A 424 0.01 2.09 4.48
CA GLY A 424 1.06 2.92 3.93
C GLY A 424 0.46 4.05 3.09
N ALA A 425 1.27 4.69 2.24
CA ALA A 425 0.78 5.70 1.30
C ALA A 425 -0.29 5.14 0.34
N SER A 426 -0.23 3.84 0.06
CA SER A 426 -1.27 3.03 -0.58
C SER A 426 -1.51 1.78 0.26
N CYS A 427 -2.75 1.29 0.28
CA CYS A 427 -3.11 0.02 0.87
C CYS A 427 -3.46 -0.99 -0.22
N PHE A 428 -2.96 -2.21 -0.10
CA PHE A 428 -3.25 -3.28 -1.04
C PHE A 428 -3.97 -4.42 -0.33
N GLY A 429 -4.99 -4.96 -0.98
CA GLY A 429 -5.78 -6.03 -0.40
C GLY A 429 -6.14 -7.10 -1.43
N SER A 430 -6.32 -8.31 -0.96
CA SER A 430 -6.87 -9.40 -1.76
C SER A 430 -7.59 -10.40 -0.88
N PRO A 431 -8.64 -11.05 -1.38
CA PRO A 431 -9.03 -12.37 -0.90
C PRO A 431 -8.07 -13.43 -1.42
N SER A 432 -8.18 -14.66 -0.94
CA SER A 432 -7.51 -15.82 -1.53
C SER A 432 -8.00 -16.07 -2.95
N VAL A 433 -7.08 -16.44 -3.86
CA VAL A 433 -7.37 -16.56 -5.30
C VAL A 433 -6.88 -17.88 -5.84
N LEU A 434 -7.81 -18.67 -6.41
CA LEU A 434 -7.50 -19.89 -7.14
C LEU A 434 -7.18 -19.54 -8.58
N VAL A 435 -6.02 -19.98 -9.06
CA VAL A 435 -5.58 -19.77 -10.44
C VAL A 435 -5.24 -21.11 -11.10
N GLY A 436 -5.25 -21.13 -12.41
CA GLY A 436 -4.78 -22.27 -13.19
C GLY A 436 -3.31 -22.62 -12.94
N GLU A 437 -2.76 -23.43 -13.79
CA GLU A 437 -1.39 -23.93 -13.62
C GLU A 437 -0.32 -22.86 -13.80
N LEU A 438 0.60 -22.78 -12.84
CA LEU A 438 1.84 -21.99 -12.93
C LEU A 438 3.06 -22.92 -12.89
N SER A 439 4.17 -22.44 -13.43
CA SER A 439 5.44 -23.14 -13.37
C SER A 439 6.06 -23.02 -11.99
N VAL A 440 6.42 -24.15 -11.41
CA VAL A 440 7.10 -24.25 -10.11
C VAL A 440 8.42 -24.97 -10.30
N SER A 441 9.49 -24.37 -9.78
CA SER A 441 10.82 -25.01 -9.68
C SER A 441 11.12 -25.27 -8.21
N GLY A 442 11.54 -26.50 -7.90
CA GLY A 442 11.93 -26.90 -6.56
C GLY A 442 13.13 -27.83 -6.64
N LYS A 443 12.92 -29.13 -6.60
CA LYS A 443 13.97 -30.15 -6.83
C LYS A 443 13.93 -30.66 -8.26
#